data_00e3d5d4769a13bce43277078432730e
#
_entry.id   00e3d5d4769a13bce43277078432730e
#
_cell.length_a   1.000
_cell.length_b   1.000
_cell.length_c   1.000
_cell.angle_alpha   90.00
_cell.angle_beta   90.00
_cell.angle_gamma   90.00
#
_symmetry.space_group_name_H-M   'P 1'
#
loop_
_entity.id
_entity.type
_entity.pdbx_description
1 polymer ?
#
loop_
_entity_poly.entity_id
_entity_poly.type
_entity_poly.pdbx_seq_one_letter_code
_entity_poly.pdbx_strand_id
1 'polypeptide(L)'
;MNINELKNKILQLAIQGKLVPQDENDIPASVLLEEIRKEKEQLIKEKKIKKEKTLPEITEEEKPFKIPKGWEWVRLGEIGFYKKGPFGSTITKSMFVPKSDNTIKVYEQKNAIQKNWTLGDYYVTKEYFEAKLKGFEVFEGDIIVSCAGTIGETYIMPPGIERGVINQALMKMNIFTGINIDYFLMYFESILKSTAKESSKGSAIKNIPPFDIFKKMLFAVPPIVEQLRIVQKVDEIMAYLDELEKTILNDNII
;
A
#
# COMPACT_ATOMS: atom_id res chain seq x y z
N MET A 1 -0.70 26.60 12.98
CA MET A 1 -0.78 25.26 12.32
C MET A 1 -0.77 25.52 10.83
N ASN A 2 0.19 24.98 10.11
CA ASN A 2 0.24 25.12 8.66
C ASN A 2 -0.66 24.09 7.97
N ILE A 3 -0.93 24.26 6.65
CA ILE A 3 -1.85 23.39 5.89
C ILE A 3 -1.40 21.92 5.93
N ASN A 4 -0.11 21.66 5.83
CA ASN A 4 0.42 20.30 5.89
C ASN A 4 0.19 19.64 7.27
N GLU A 5 0.32 20.40 8.35
CA GLU A 5 -0.01 19.92 9.70
C GLU A 5 -1.50 19.60 9.82
N LEU A 6 -2.36 20.43 9.22
CA LEU A 6 -3.80 20.21 9.20
C LEU A 6 -4.15 18.94 8.38
N LYS A 7 -3.60 18.78 7.16
CA LYS A 7 -3.77 17.57 6.35
C LYS A 7 -3.38 16.31 7.15
N ASN A 8 -2.23 16.33 7.80
CA ASN A 8 -1.79 15.20 8.64
C ASN A 8 -2.74 14.95 9.83
N LYS A 9 -3.28 16.00 10.45
CA LYS A 9 -4.25 15.86 11.55
C LYS A 9 -5.56 15.23 11.09
N ILE A 10 -6.05 15.58 9.91
CA ILE A 10 -7.25 14.98 9.31
C ILE A 10 -7.03 13.48 9.07
N LEU A 11 -5.89 13.09 8.50
CA LEU A 11 -5.56 11.68 8.30
C LEU A 11 -5.49 10.91 9.64
N GLN A 12 -4.92 11.52 10.68
CA GLN A 12 -4.91 10.92 12.02
C GLN A 12 -6.31 10.73 12.60
N LEU A 13 -7.21 11.69 12.42
CA LEU A 13 -8.61 11.56 12.86
C LEU A 13 -9.33 10.46 12.06
N ALA A 14 -9.07 10.36 10.77
CA ALA A 14 -9.65 9.34 9.90
C ALA A 14 -9.29 7.91 10.36
N ILE A 15 -8.00 7.63 10.56
CA ILE A 15 -7.54 6.29 10.97
C ILE A 15 -7.90 5.93 12.42
N GLN A 16 -8.27 6.91 13.25
CA GLN A 16 -8.74 6.71 14.62
C GLN A 16 -10.27 6.58 14.73
N GLY A 17 -11.01 6.64 13.61
CA GLY A 17 -12.46 6.61 13.61
C GLY A 17 -13.12 7.84 14.24
N LYS A 18 -12.47 9.01 14.14
CA LYS A 18 -12.91 10.29 14.73
C LYS A 18 -13.32 11.33 13.69
N LEU A 19 -13.24 10.98 12.40
CA LEU A 19 -13.51 11.94 11.31
C LEU A 19 -14.96 11.94 10.87
N VAL A 20 -15.62 10.80 10.92
CA VAL A 20 -17.02 10.61 10.55
C VAL A 20 -17.82 10.03 11.71
N PRO A 21 -19.14 10.29 11.79
CA PRO A 21 -19.97 9.68 12.81
C PRO A 21 -20.07 8.17 12.60
N GLN A 22 -20.14 7.42 13.70
CA GLN A 22 -20.38 6.00 13.71
C GLN A 22 -21.85 5.71 13.41
N ASP A 23 -22.13 4.63 12.66
CA ASP A 23 -23.50 4.13 12.44
C ASP A 23 -23.64 2.73 13.06
N GLU A 24 -24.57 2.60 14.00
CA GLU A 24 -24.79 1.32 14.69
C GLU A 24 -25.38 0.24 13.76
N ASN A 25 -25.90 0.61 12.60
CA ASN A 25 -26.43 -0.30 11.60
C ASN A 25 -25.36 -0.84 10.64
N ASP A 26 -24.14 -0.29 10.67
CA ASP A 26 -23.04 -0.81 9.87
C ASP A 26 -22.69 -2.23 10.30
N ILE A 27 -22.50 -3.11 9.32
CA ILE A 27 -22.06 -4.49 9.57
C ILE A 27 -20.64 -4.45 10.16
N PRO A 28 -20.41 -5.03 11.37
CA PRO A 28 -19.10 -4.97 12.02
C PRO A 28 -17.97 -5.53 11.15
N ALA A 29 -16.79 -4.96 11.29
CA ALA A 29 -15.59 -5.41 10.57
C ALA A 29 -15.23 -6.88 10.82
N SER A 30 -15.63 -7.46 11.94
CA SER A 30 -15.44 -8.90 12.22
C SER A 30 -16.06 -9.81 11.15
N VAL A 31 -17.24 -9.45 10.62
CA VAL A 31 -17.91 -10.19 9.53
C VAL A 31 -17.06 -10.12 8.25
N LEU A 32 -16.60 -8.92 7.90
CA LEU A 32 -15.71 -8.72 6.75
C LEU A 32 -14.42 -9.55 6.89
N LEU A 33 -13.83 -9.59 8.07
CA LEU A 33 -12.60 -10.35 8.32
C LEU A 33 -12.79 -11.86 8.20
N GLU A 34 -13.97 -12.39 8.49
CA GLU A 34 -14.30 -13.79 8.23
C GLU A 34 -14.33 -14.10 6.74
N GLU A 35 -14.86 -13.20 5.92
CA GLU A 35 -14.87 -13.33 4.46
C GLU A 35 -13.45 -13.28 3.90
N ILE A 36 -12.62 -12.35 4.36
CA ILE A 36 -11.20 -12.25 4.00
C ILE A 36 -10.45 -13.55 4.36
N ARG A 37 -10.70 -14.15 5.52
CA ARG A 37 -10.09 -15.43 5.89
C ARG A 37 -10.49 -16.55 4.94
N LYS A 38 -11.76 -16.62 4.55
CA LYS A 38 -12.25 -17.61 3.56
C LYS A 38 -11.62 -17.41 2.19
N GLU A 39 -11.53 -16.16 1.72
CA GLU A 39 -10.85 -15.81 0.46
C GLU A 39 -9.38 -16.26 0.50
N LYS A 40 -8.65 -15.92 1.56
CA LYS A 40 -7.25 -16.31 1.75
C LYS A 40 -7.07 -17.82 1.74
N GLU A 41 -7.92 -18.57 2.44
CA GLU A 41 -7.88 -20.05 2.46
C GLU A 41 -8.13 -20.62 1.06
N GLN A 42 -9.07 -20.06 0.31
CA GLN A 42 -9.35 -20.48 -1.06
C GLN A 42 -8.16 -20.27 -1.97
N LEU A 43 -7.51 -19.08 -1.91
CA LEU A 43 -6.32 -18.76 -2.69
C LEU A 43 -5.14 -19.69 -2.35
N ILE A 44 -5.01 -20.09 -1.08
CA ILE A 44 -4.02 -21.10 -0.65
C ILE A 44 -4.34 -22.48 -1.23
N LYS A 45 -5.60 -22.93 -1.18
CA LYS A 45 -6.04 -24.22 -1.77
C LYS A 45 -5.80 -24.25 -3.28
N GLU A 46 -6.05 -23.15 -3.96
CA GLU A 46 -5.79 -22.97 -5.40
C GLU A 46 -4.30 -22.79 -5.75
N LYS A 47 -3.42 -22.78 -4.75
CA LYS A 47 -1.97 -22.55 -4.90
C LYS A 47 -1.62 -21.19 -5.54
N LYS A 48 -2.54 -20.22 -5.51
CA LYS A 48 -2.30 -18.85 -5.97
C LYS A 48 -1.40 -18.08 -5.02
N ILE A 49 -1.54 -18.34 -3.72
CA ILE A 49 -0.67 -17.81 -2.67
C ILE A 49 -0.11 -18.95 -1.81
N LYS A 50 1.05 -18.72 -1.21
CA LYS A 50 1.66 -19.70 -0.29
C LYS A 50 1.04 -19.56 1.09
N LYS A 51 0.84 -20.71 1.78
CA LYS A 51 0.52 -20.70 3.21
C LYS A 51 1.69 -20.11 3.99
N GLU A 52 1.42 -19.08 4.76
CA GLU A 52 2.39 -18.41 5.62
C GLU A 52 2.26 -18.89 7.06
N LYS A 53 3.27 -18.58 7.88
CA LYS A 53 3.19 -18.80 9.33
C LYS A 53 2.09 -17.93 9.93
N THR A 54 1.38 -18.46 10.92
CA THR A 54 0.41 -17.70 11.71
C THR A 54 1.11 -16.50 12.35
N LEU A 55 0.49 -15.33 12.22
CA LEU A 55 0.97 -14.13 12.87
C LEU A 55 0.62 -14.18 14.37
N PRO A 56 1.42 -13.55 15.24
CA PRO A 56 1.13 -13.51 16.67
C PRO A 56 -0.18 -12.78 16.95
N GLU A 57 -0.86 -13.13 18.01
CA GLU A 57 -2.03 -12.39 18.50
C GLU A 57 -1.66 -10.94 18.82
N ILE A 58 -2.64 -10.05 18.73
CA ILE A 58 -2.47 -8.63 19.02
C ILE A 58 -2.74 -8.43 20.50
N THR A 59 -1.74 -7.91 21.22
CA THR A 59 -1.90 -7.58 22.64
C THR A 59 -2.47 -6.16 22.84
N GLU A 60 -3.00 -5.85 24.02
CA GLU A 60 -3.55 -4.52 24.30
C GLU A 60 -2.47 -3.44 24.25
N GLU A 61 -1.22 -3.79 24.67
CA GLU A 61 -0.08 -2.89 24.69
C GLU A 61 0.41 -2.51 23.29
N GLU A 62 0.15 -3.36 22.29
CA GLU A 62 0.51 -3.06 20.89
C GLU A 62 -0.43 -2.04 20.24
N LYS A 63 -1.66 -1.89 20.76
CA LYS A 63 -2.69 -1.02 20.16
C LYS A 63 -2.36 0.45 20.38
N PRO A 64 -2.10 1.23 19.32
CA PRO A 64 -1.63 2.61 19.46
C PRO A 64 -2.74 3.58 19.94
N PHE A 65 -4.01 3.19 19.79
CA PHE A 65 -5.17 3.96 20.23
C PHE A 65 -6.40 3.06 20.36
N LYS A 66 -7.45 3.58 21.01
CA LYS A 66 -8.76 2.92 21.07
C LYS A 66 -9.49 3.16 19.76
N ILE A 67 -10.02 2.07 19.17
CA ILE A 67 -10.88 2.12 17.99
C ILE A 67 -12.37 2.12 18.37
N PRO A 68 -13.27 2.63 17.49
CA PRO A 68 -14.71 2.58 17.70
C PRO A 68 -15.26 1.16 17.80
N LYS A 69 -16.47 1.03 18.36
CA LYS A 69 -17.22 -0.23 18.35
C LYS A 69 -17.50 -0.64 16.91
N GLY A 70 -17.35 -1.92 16.60
CA GLY A 70 -17.53 -2.45 15.24
C GLY A 70 -16.28 -2.41 14.37
N TRP A 71 -15.22 -1.74 14.80
CA TRP A 71 -13.90 -1.82 14.18
C TRP A 71 -13.09 -2.98 14.75
N GLU A 72 -12.11 -3.46 13.98
CA GLU A 72 -11.21 -4.53 14.42
C GLU A 72 -9.74 -4.16 14.16
N TRP A 73 -8.87 -4.57 15.08
CA TRP A 73 -7.44 -4.55 14.85
C TRP A 73 -7.00 -5.83 14.16
N VAL A 74 -6.24 -5.69 13.07
CA VAL A 74 -5.62 -6.80 12.36
C VAL A 74 -4.16 -6.51 12.06
N ARG A 75 -3.41 -7.53 11.67
CA ARG A 75 -2.07 -7.35 11.14
C ARG A 75 -2.12 -7.20 9.61
N LEU A 76 -1.25 -6.38 9.03
CA LEU A 76 -1.21 -6.18 7.57
C LEU A 76 -1.15 -7.51 6.81
N GLY A 77 -0.42 -8.50 7.31
CA GLY A 77 -0.33 -9.82 6.68
C GLY A 77 -1.63 -10.63 6.69
N GLU A 78 -2.70 -10.16 7.37
CA GLU A 78 -4.01 -10.82 7.37
C GLU A 78 -4.91 -10.31 6.25
N ILE A 79 -4.73 -9.06 5.81
CA ILE A 79 -5.62 -8.37 4.87
C ILE A 79 -5.07 -8.25 3.45
N GLY A 80 -3.91 -8.80 3.18
CA GLY A 80 -3.32 -8.74 1.84
C GLY A 80 -2.17 -9.71 1.63
N PHE A 81 -1.77 -9.79 0.39
CA PHE A 81 -0.58 -10.52 -0.06
C PHE A 81 0.49 -9.53 -0.50
N TYR A 82 1.72 -9.74 -0.04
CA TYR A 82 2.84 -8.82 -0.25
C TYR A 82 4.01 -9.58 -0.86
N LYS A 83 4.60 -9.04 -1.91
CA LYS A 83 5.74 -9.63 -2.60
C LYS A 83 6.81 -8.58 -2.84
N LYS A 84 7.94 -8.68 -2.16
CA LYS A 84 9.12 -7.87 -2.46
C LYS A 84 9.74 -8.33 -3.78
N GLY A 85 10.29 -7.39 -4.54
CA GLY A 85 11.02 -7.68 -5.76
C GLY A 85 12.19 -8.65 -5.55
N PRO A 86 12.73 -9.22 -6.61
CA PRO A 86 13.80 -10.24 -6.55
C PRO A 86 15.07 -9.66 -5.90
N PHE A 87 15.96 -10.53 -5.45
CA PHE A 87 17.29 -10.10 -5.00
C PHE A 87 18.04 -9.35 -6.10
N GLY A 88 18.89 -8.39 -5.73
CA GLY A 88 19.59 -7.53 -6.68
C GLY A 88 20.42 -8.26 -7.73
N SER A 89 20.96 -9.46 -7.39
CA SER A 89 21.68 -10.31 -8.34
C SER A 89 20.77 -11.01 -9.37
N THR A 90 19.46 -11.04 -9.15
CA THR A 90 18.50 -11.69 -10.06
C THR A 90 18.17 -10.81 -11.26
N ILE A 91 18.20 -9.49 -11.12
CA ILE A 91 18.02 -8.54 -12.23
C ILE A 91 19.19 -7.56 -12.18
N THR A 92 20.12 -7.70 -13.11
CA THR A 92 21.30 -6.81 -13.26
C THR A 92 21.24 -6.07 -14.60
N LYS A 93 21.98 -4.97 -14.71
CA LYS A 93 22.05 -4.16 -15.94
C LYS A 93 22.47 -4.95 -17.18
N SER A 94 23.33 -5.97 -17.01
CA SER A 94 23.81 -6.82 -18.10
C SER A 94 22.74 -7.76 -18.68
N MET A 95 21.61 -7.92 -18.00
CA MET A 95 20.50 -8.77 -18.45
C MET A 95 19.46 -7.99 -19.28
N PHE A 96 19.57 -6.67 -19.35
CA PHE A 96 18.63 -5.87 -20.10
C PHE A 96 18.90 -5.97 -21.60
N VAL A 97 17.80 -6.09 -22.33
CA VAL A 97 17.77 -6.20 -23.79
C VAL A 97 16.85 -5.13 -24.39
N PRO A 98 17.04 -4.77 -25.66
CA PRO A 98 16.10 -3.87 -26.35
C PRO A 98 14.69 -4.46 -26.36
N LYS A 99 13.67 -3.59 -26.34
CA LYS A 99 12.26 -3.97 -26.44
C LYS A 99 12.00 -4.73 -27.75
N SER A 100 11.25 -5.83 -27.66
CA SER A 100 10.76 -6.62 -28.78
C SER A 100 9.51 -7.41 -28.35
N ASP A 101 8.88 -8.13 -29.29
CA ASP A 101 7.73 -8.99 -28.99
C ASP A 101 8.08 -10.18 -28.06
N ASN A 102 9.37 -10.47 -27.92
CA ASN A 102 9.89 -11.55 -27.05
C ASN A 102 10.54 -11.04 -25.78
N THR A 103 10.11 -9.88 -25.28
CA THR A 103 10.65 -9.29 -24.06
C THR A 103 9.55 -8.94 -23.06
N ILE A 104 9.93 -8.82 -21.80
CA ILE A 104 9.07 -8.50 -20.64
C ILE A 104 9.62 -7.25 -19.98
N LYS A 105 8.75 -6.27 -19.73
CA LYS A 105 9.11 -5.00 -19.09
C LYS A 105 9.58 -5.20 -17.65
N VAL A 106 10.56 -4.39 -17.22
CA VAL A 106 10.99 -4.31 -15.82
C VAL A 106 10.49 -2.99 -15.24
N TYR A 107 9.54 -3.07 -14.33
CA TYR A 107 9.04 -1.92 -13.59
C TYR A 107 10.04 -1.50 -12.51
N GLU A 108 10.24 -0.20 -12.38
CA GLU A 108 11.21 0.43 -11.49
C GLU A 108 10.51 1.39 -10.53
N GLN A 109 11.23 1.87 -9.53
CA GLN A 109 10.68 2.82 -8.55
C GLN A 109 10.04 4.06 -9.19
N LYS A 110 10.61 4.57 -10.30
CA LYS A 110 10.05 5.73 -11.01
C LYS A 110 8.60 5.50 -11.46
N ASN A 111 8.21 4.25 -11.73
CA ASN A 111 6.83 3.93 -12.09
C ASN A 111 5.87 4.15 -10.90
N ALA A 112 6.27 3.78 -9.68
CA ALA A 112 5.49 4.03 -8.48
C ALA A 112 5.52 5.52 -8.09
N ILE A 113 6.69 6.15 -8.09
CA ILE A 113 6.88 7.54 -7.65
C ILE A 113 6.14 8.53 -8.56
N GLN A 114 6.20 8.32 -9.88
CA GLN A 114 5.57 9.21 -10.87
C GLN A 114 4.18 8.72 -11.32
N LYS A 115 3.67 7.64 -10.71
CA LYS A 115 2.36 7.02 -11.02
C LYS A 115 2.16 6.81 -12.52
N ASN A 116 3.21 6.31 -13.19
CA ASN A 116 3.21 6.14 -14.64
C ASN A 116 3.92 4.85 -15.05
N TRP A 117 3.14 3.87 -15.51
CA TRP A 117 3.65 2.56 -15.93
C TRP A 117 4.44 2.59 -17.25
N THR A 118 4.25 3.62 -18.08
CA THR A 118 4.91 3.71 -19.39
C THR A 118 6.40 4.06 -19.28
N LEU A 119 6.82 4.63 -18.18
CA LEU A 119 8.21 5.02 -17.96
C LEU A 119 9.15 3.82 -17.91
N GLY A 120 10.37 4.04 -18.42
CA GLY A 120 11.46 3.06 -18.38
C GLY A 120 11.54 2.14 -19.58
N ASP A 121 12.79 1.85 -19.96
CA ASP A 121 13.15 1.10 -21.15
C ASP A 121 13.95 -0.18 -20.82
N TYR A 122 13.76 -0.70 -19.60
CA TYR A 122 14.40 -1.94 -19.20
C TYR A 122 13.48 -3.13 -19.48
N TYR A 123 14.02 -4.08 -20.24
CA TYR A 123 13.35 -5.32 -20.61
C TYR A 123 14.29 -6.49 -20.37
N VAL A 124 13.70 -7.66 -20.07
CA VAL A 124 14.40 -8.94 -20.01
C VAL A 124 13.80 -9.89 -21.04
N THR A 125 14.52 -10.92 -21.44
CA THR A 125 13.99 -11.91 -22.38
C THR A 125 12.82 -12.68 -21.74
N LYS A 126 11.84 -13.06 -22.56
CA LYS A 126 10.71 -13.89 -22.11
C LYS A 126 11.16 -15.23 -21.55
N GLU A 127 12.22 -15.81 -22.10
CA GLU A 127 12.83 -17.04 -21.57
C GLU A 127 13.31 -16.85 -20.12
N TYR A 128 14.07 -15.78 -19.85
CA TYR A 128 14.56 -15.50 -18.50
C TYR A 128 13.40 -15.20 -17.52
N PHE A 129 12.41 -14.47 -17.97
CA PHE A 129 11.20 -14.22 -17.19
C PHE A 129 10.51 -15.53 -16.77
N GLU A 130 10.22 -16.44 -17.71
CA GLU A 130 9.54 -17.71 -17.43
C GLU A 130 10.38 -18.60 -16.49
N ALA A 131 11.71 -18.59 -16.63
CA ALA A 131 12.60 -19.39 -15.83
C ALA A 131 12.81 -18.85 -14.39
N LYS A 132 12.83 -17.53 -14.18
CA LYS A 132 13.30 -16.93 -12.92
C LYS A 132 12.40 -15.84 -12.34
N LEU A 133 11.62 -15.15 -13.14
CA LEU A 133 10.94 -13.91 -12.72
C LEU A 133 9.42 -14.00 -12.68
N LYS A 134 8.81 -15.09 -13.14
CA LYS A 134 7.36 -15.28 -13.19
C LYS A 134 6.64 -14.97 -11.87
N GLY A 135 7.26 -15.29 -10.74
CA GLY A 135 6.71 -14.98 -9.41
C GLY A 135 6.69 -13.49 -9.04
N PHE A 136 7.27 -12.61 -9.87
CA PHE A 136 7.33 -11.16 -9.66
C PHE A 136 6.53 -10.39 -10.72
N GLU A 137 5.74 -11.10 -11.52
CA GLU A 137 4.87 -10.52 -12.54
C GLU A 137 3.86 -9.56 -11.93
N VAL A 138 3.60 -8.47 -12.64
CA VAL A 138 2.66 -7.41 -12.25
C VAL A 138 1.44 -7.50 -13.14
N PHE A 139 0.28 -7.41 -12.50
CA PHE A 139 -1.02 -7.43 -13.17
C PHE A 139 -1.76 -6.11 -12.93
N GLU A 140 -2.77 -5.87 -13.75
CA GLU A 140 -3.77 -4.83 -13.50
C GLU A 140 -4.37 -4.97 -12.10
N GLY A 141 -4.53 -3.86 -11.39
CA GLY A 141 -5.01 -3.82 -10.01
C GLY A 141 -3.94 -4.12 -8.94
N ASP A 142 -2.76 -4.65 -9.30
CA ASP A 142 -1.65 -4.75 -8.35
C ASP A 142 -1.22 -3.34 -7.89
N ILE A 143 -0.86 -3.20 -6.64
CA ILE A 143 -0.27 -1.98 -6.10
C ILE A 143 1.25 -2.16 -6.06
N ILE A 144 1.99 -1.35 -6.81
CA ILE A 144 3.45 -1.31 -6.70
C ILE A 144 3.88 -0.21 -5.73
N VAL A 145 4.90 -0.48 -4.93
CA VAL A 145 5.39 0.41 -3.87
C VAL A 145 6.89 0.59 -3.96
N SER A 146 7.35 1.83 -3.91
CA SER A 146 8.78 2.13 -3.84
C SER A 146 9.36 1.76 -2.47
N CYS A 147 10.48 1.00 -2.47
CA CYS A 147 11.05 0.43 -1.26
C CYS A 147 12.39 1.02 -0.83
N ALA A 148 13.02 1.87 -1.65
CA ALA A 148 14.33 2.45 -1.37
C ALA A 148 14.39 3.92 -1.84
N GLY A 149 15.20 4.75 -1.22
CA GLY A 149 15.27 6.18 -1.53
C GLY A 149 13.97 6.91 -1.14
N THR A 150 13.13 7.26 -2.10
CA THR A 150 11.76 7.73 -1.87
C THR A 150 10.87 6.54 -1.55
N ILE A 151 10.60 6.31 -0.27
CA ILE A 151 9.95 5.11 0.25
C ILE A 151 8.45 5.33 0.39
N GLY A 152 7.67 4.29 0.04
CA GLY A 152 6.24 4.24 0.33
C GLY A 152 5.35 4.90 -0.72
N GLU A 153 5.93 5.40 -1.81
CA GLU A 153 5.11 5.86 -2.93
C GLU A 153 4.41 4.66 -3.58
N THR A 154 3.11 4.78 -3.72
CA THR A 154 2.24 3.72 -4.21
C THR A 154 1.66 4.07 -5.57
N TYR A 155 1.46 3.05 -6.41
CA TYR A 155 0.77 3.19 -7.68
C TYR A 155 -0.08 1.96 -7.96
N ILE A 156 -1.38 2.13 -8.12
CA ILE A 156 -2.29 1.08 -8.56
C ILE A 156 -2.10 0.92 -10.07
N MET A 157 -1.75 -0.28 -10.49
CA MET A 157 -1.49 -0.56 -11.90
C MET A 157 -2.80 -0.53 -12.69
N PRO A 158 -2.93 0.40 -13.66
CA PRO A 158 -4.17 0.58 -14.40
C PRO A 158 -4.42 -0.54 -15.42
N PRO A 159 -5.62 -0.61 -16.01
CA PRO A 159 -5.88 -1.46 -17.16
C PRO A 159 -4.95 -1.17 -18.33
N GLY A 160 -4.60 -2.22 -19.09
CA GLY A 160 -3.79 -2.11 -20.31
C GLY A 160 -2.29 -1.91 -20.08
N ILE A 161 -1.78 -2.18 -18.89
CA ILE A 161 -0.33 -2.17 -18.64
C ILE A 161 0.41 -3.17 -19.52
N GLU A 162 1.65 -2.84 -19.86
CA GLU A 162 2.54 -3.77 -20.51
C GLU A 162 2.91 -4.91 -19.58
N ARG A 163 2.93 -6.15 -20.06
CA ARG A 163 3.37 -7.31 -19.29
C ARG A 163 4.76 -7.08 -18.72
N GLY A 164 4.90 -7.19 -17.40
CA GLY A 164 6.15 -6.84 -16.74
C GLY A 164 6.32 -7.43 -15.36
N VAL A 165 7.50 -7.19 -14.79
CA VAL A 165 7.90 -7.64 -13.46
C VAL A 165 8.41 -6.46 -12.63
N ILE A 166 8.26 -6.52 -11.30
CA ILE A 166 8.90 -5.57 -10.40
C ILE A 166 10.40 -5.87 -10.27
N ASN A 167 11.22 -4.82 -10.16
CA ASN A 167 12.61 -4.94 -9.80
C ASN A 167 12.81 -5.03 -8.27
N GLN A 168 14.07 -5.16 -7.81
CA GLN A 168 14.43 -5.30 -6.40
C GLN A 168 14.09 -4.08 -5.51
N ALA A 169 13.86 -2.93 -6.11
CA ALA A 169 13.55 -1.69 -5.40
C ALA A 169 12.04 -1.45 -5.24
N LEU A 170 11.23 -2.38 -5.73
CA LEU A 170 9.78 -2.38 -5.60
C LEU A 170 9.28 -3.52 -4.71
N MET A 171 8.10 -3.31 -4.16
CA MET A 171 7.22 -4.32 -3.60
C MET A 171 5.89 -4.25 -4.34
N LYS A 172 5.21 -5.38 -4.50
CA LYS A 172 3.81 -5.38 -4.91
C LYS A 172 2.90 -5.84 -3.78
N MET A 173 1.71 -5.28 -3.74
CA MET A 173 0.67 -5.58 -2.77
C MET A 173 -0.62 -5.91 -3.51
N ASN A 174 -1.34 -6.91 -3.00
CA ASN A 174 -2.71 -7.24 -3.37
C ASN A 174 -3.52 -7.29 -2.08
N ILE A 175 -4.50 -6.42 -1.96
CA ILE A 175 -5.36 -6.34 -0.79
C ILE A 175 -6.60 -7.18 -1.05
N PHE A 176 -7.00 -7.99 -0.06
CA PHE A 176 -8.15 -8.87 -0.19
C PHE A 176 -9.46 -8.11 -0.31
N THR A 177 -10.43 -8.74 -0.95
CA THR A 177 -11.76 -8.18 -1.20
C THR A 177 -12.41 -7.71 0.10
N GLY A 178 -13.05 -6.54 0.08
CA GLY A 178 -13.75 -5.96 1.22
C GLY A 178 -12.95 -4.91 2.00
N ILE A 179 -11.65 -4.78 1.76
CA ILE A 179 -10.90 -3.60 2.20
C ILE A 179 -10.93 -2.57 1.07
N ASN A 180 -11.43 -1.37 1.35
CA ASN A 180 -11.38 -0.27 0.39
C ASN A 180 -9.92 0.13 0.16
N ILE A 181 -9.50 0.16 -1.11
CA ILE A 181 -8.10 0.41 -1.48
C ILE A 181 -7.65 1.81 -1.09
N ASP A 182 -8.48 2.83 -1.25
CA ASP A 182 -8.12 4.21 -0.93
C ASP A 182 -7.99 4.39 0.58
N TYR A 183 -8.89 3.76 1.37
CA TYR A 183 -8.74 3.70 2.84
C TYR A 183 -7.44 3.00 3.24
N PHE A 184 -7.14 1.86 2.60
CA PHE A 184 -5.88 1.14 2.86
C PHE A 184 -4.66 2.00 2.55
N LEU A 185 -4.61 2.65 1.39
CA LEU A 185 -3.47 3.48 0.97
C LEU A 185 -3.29 4.70 1.89
N MET A 186 -4.37 5.36 2.28
CA MET A 186 -4.37 6.45 3.25
C MET A 186 -3.77 5.99 4.60
N TYR A 187 -4.22 4.86 5.11
CA TYR A 187 -3.71 4.29 6.37
C TYR A 187 -2.25 3.86 6.24
N PHE A 188 -1.90 3.19 5.15
CA PHE A 188 -0.54 2.75 4.85
C PHE A 188 0.45 3.91 4.80
N GLU A 189 0.11 4.99 4.14
CA GLU A 189 0.92 6.22 4.11
C GLU A 189 1.11 6.81 5.52
N SER A 190 0.05 6.83 6.32
CA SER A 190 0.10 7.30 7.71
C SER A 190 1.03 6.46 8.57
N ILE A 191 1.00 5.13 8.46
CA ILE A 191 1.90 4.22 9.16
C ILE A 191 3.35 4.51 8.77
N LEU A 192 3.65 4.61 7.49
CA LEU A 192 5.02 4.85 7.01
C LEU A 192 5.55 6.19 7.52
N LYS A 193 4.73 7.24 7.49
CA LYS A 193 5.12 8.57 8.03
C LYS A 193 5.37 8.53 9.54
N SER A 194 4.58 7.80 10.31
CA SER A 194 4.78 7.67 11.76
C SER A 194 6.07 6.92 12.10
N THR A 195 6.32 5.81 11.42
CA THR A 195 7.54 5.01 11.58
C THR A 195 8.80 5.81 11.18
N ALA A 196 8.68 6.66 10.16
CA ALA A 196 9.77 7.58 9.76
C ALA A 196 10.09 8.61 10.86
N LYS A 197 9.09 9.16 11.52
CA LYS A 197 9.29 10.12 12.65
C LYS A 197 9.94 9.47 13.86
N GLU A 198 9.58 8.25 14.21
CA GLU A 198 10.19 7.52 15.34
C GLU A 198 11.66 7.19 15.09
N SER A 199 12.01 6.88 13.83
CA SER A 199 13.39 6.62 13.42
C SER A 199 14.25 7.88 13.31
N SER A 200 13.67 9.08 13.24
CA SER A 200 14.38 10.35 13.09
C SER A 200 15.16 10.79 14.35
N LYS A 201 15.05 10.04 15.46
CA LYS A 201 15.97 10.17 16.61
C LYS A 201 17.38 9.62 16.34
N GLY A 202 17.67 9.10 15.15
CA GLY A 202 18.99 8.57 14.81
C GLY A 202 19.29 8.29 13.33
N SER A 203 18.32 7.97 12.49
CA SER A 203 18.52 7.79 11.03
C SER A 203 17.19 7.78 10.29
N ALA A 204 17.13 8.46 9.14
CA ALA A 204 15.98 8.36 8.24
C ALA A 204 15.74 6.90 7.85
N ILE A 205 14.47 6.46 7.77
CA ILE A 205 14.15 5.14 7.21
C ILE A 205 14.65 5.11 5.77
N LYS A 206 15.61 4.23 5.52
CA LYS A 206 16.19 4.06 4.17
C LYS A 206 15.50 2.97 3.37
N ASN A 207 14.63 2.18 3.96
CA ASN A 207 13.90 1.07 3.34
C ASN A 207 12.60 0.77 4.08
N ILE A 208 11.63 0.15 3.38
CA ILE A 208 10.48 -0.48 4.04
C ILE A 208 11.00 -1.54 5.03
N PRO A 209 10.39 -1.67 6.22
CA PRO A 209 10.80 -2.68 7.20
C PRO A 209 10.88 -4.09 6.59
N PRO A 210 11.72 -4.98 7.13
CA PRO A 210 11.70 -6.39 6.77
C PRO A 210 10.29 -6.97 6.80
N PHE A 211 9.96 -7.89 5.90
CA PHE A 211 8.59 -8.41 5.73
C PHE A 211 7.99 -9.06 6.96
N ASP A 212 8.81 -9.71 7.77
CA ASP A 212 8.39 -10.29 9.05
C ASP A 212 7.96 -9.21 10.07
N ILE A 213 8.52 -8.01 10.00
CA ILE A 213 8.10 -6.84 10.78
C ILE A 213 6.90 -6.17 10.11
N PHE A 214 7.00 -5.91 8.79
CA PHE A 214 5.95 -5.24 8.02
C PHE A 214 4.59 -5.94 8.14
N LYS A 215 4.55 -7.26 7.99
CA LYS A 215 3.31 -8.04 8.10
C LYS A 215 2.70 -8.05 9.49
N LYS A 216 3.48 -7.76 10.53
CA LYS A 216 3.01 -7.65 11.92
C LYS A 216 2.46 -6.27 12.26
N MET A 217 2.69 -5.25 11.42
CA MET A 217 2.17 -3.90 11.66
C MET A 217 0.65 -3.93 11.75
N LEU A 218 0.12 -3.12 12.66
CA LEU A 218 -1.32 -3.08 12.94
C LEU A 218 -2.06 -2.22 11.92
N PHE A 219 -3.25 -2.66 11.61
CA PHE A 219 -4.19 -1.97 10.73
C PHE A 219 -5.57 -1.99 11.38
N ALA A 220 -6.20 -0.82 11.52
CA ALA A 220 -7.56 -0.71 12.04
C ALA A 220 -8.55 -0.84 10.88
N VAL A 221 -9.44 -1.81 10.96
CA VAL A 221 -10.45 -2.10 9.93
C VAL A 221 -11.80 -1.56 10.39
N PRO A 222 -12.35 -0.53 9.73
CA PRO A 222 -13.74 -0.11 9.89
C PRO A 222 -14.72 -1.08 9.21
N PRO A 223 -16.02 -1.01 9.53
CA PRO A 223 -17.08 -1.48 8.64
C PRO A 223 -16.89 -0.98 7.21
N ILE A 224 -17.19 -1.80 6.20
CA ILE A 224 -16.91 -1.46 4.79
C ILE A 224 -17.59 -0.15 4.34
N VAL A 225 -18.81 0.10 4.78
CA VAL A 225 -19.53 1.33 4.45
C VAL A 225 -18.87 2.54 5.13
N GLU A 226 -18.35 2.37 6.34
CA GLU A 226 -17.63 3.43 7.02
C GLU A 226 -16.27 3.74 6.36
N GLN A 227 -15.55 2.73 5.82
CA GLN A 227 -14.35 2.97 5.02
C GLN A 227 -14.63 3.93 3.87
N LEU A 228 -15.74 3.74 3.15
CA LEU A 228 -16.17 4.64 2.05
C LEU A 228 -16.49 6.06 2.56
N ARG A 229 -17.23 6.18 3.67
CA ARG A 229 -17.54 7.49 4.27
C ARG A 229 -16.27 8.23 4.69
N ILE A 230 -15.29 7.51 5.25
CA ILE A 230 -14.00 8.09 5.67
C ILE A 230 -13.25 8.61 4.44
N VAL A 231 -13.10 7.80 3.39
CA VAL A 231 -12.40 8.20 2.15
C VAL A 231 -13.05 9.43 1.55
N GLN A 232 -14.36 9.40 1.33
CA GLN A 232 -15.11 10.52 0.78
C GLN A 232 -14.89 11.81 1.60
N LYS A 233 -14.92 11.71 2.93
CA LYS A 233 -14.73 12.87 3.81
C LYS A 233 -13.31 13.40 3.80
N VAL A 234 -12.32 12.51 3.72
CA VAL A 234 -10.92 12.91 3.56
C VAL A 234 -10.71 13.62 2.23
N ASP A 235 -11.21 13.08 1.13
CA ASP A 235 -11.07 13.68 -0.20
C ASP A 235 -11.70 15.07 -0.27
N GLU A 236 -12.91 15.21 0.28
CA GLU A 236 -13.60 16.51 0.38
C GLU A 236 -12.76 17.55 1.12
N ILE A 237 -12.22 17.19 2.29
CA ILE A 237 -11.43 18.12 3.10
C ILE A 237 -10.09 18.41 2.44
N MET A 238 -9.42 17.41 1.87
CA MET A 238 -8.13 17.62 1.18
C MET A 238 -8.27 18.53 -0.02
N ALA A 239 -9.31 18.37 -0.84
CA ALA A 239 -9.60 19.26 -1.97
C ALA A 239 -9.80 20.71 -1.50
N TYR A 240 -10.56 20.92 -0.43
CA TYR A 240 -10.75 22.26 0.15
C TYR A 240 -9.44 22.88 0.65
N LEU A 241 -8.59 22.09 1.32
CA LEU A 241 -7.29 22.55 1.82
C LEU A 241 -6.31 22.88 0.68
N ASP A 242 -6.34 22.12 -0.43
CA ASP A 242 -5.54 22.40 -1.62
C ASP A 242 -5.94 23.70 -2.30
N GLU A 243 -7.25 24.00 -2.33
CA GLU A 243 -7.78 25.25 -2.86
C GLU A 243 -7.40 26.44 -1.99
N LEU A 244 -7.50 26.28 -0.68
CA LEU A 244 -7.09 27.29 0.30
C LEU A 244 -5.58 27.58 0.18
N GLU A 245 -4.75 26.57 0.03
CA GLU A 245 -3.31 26.71 -0.14
C GLU A 245 -2.95 27.53 -1.39
N LYS A 246 -3.64 27.27 -2.51
CA LYS A 246 -3.48 28.03 -3.75
C LYS A 246 -3.87 29.50 -3.58
N THR A 247 -4.96 29.76 -2.88
CA THR A 247 -5.42 31.14 -2.61
C THR A 247 -4.40 31.91 -1.78
N ILE A 248 -3.92 31.31 -0.68
CA ILE A 248 -2.90 31.94 0.19
C ILE A 248 -1.61 32.23 -0.58
N LEU A 249 -1.18 31.32 -1.46
CA LEU A 249 0.02 31.53 -2.27
C LEU A 249 -0.16 32.68 -3.28
N ASN A 250 -1.33 32.82 -3.89
CA ASN A 250 -1.63 33.91 -4.83
C ASN A 250 -1.69 35.26 -4.12
N ASP A 251 -2.27 35.33 -2.92
CA ASP A 251 -2.36 36.59 -2.14
C ASP A 251 -1.00 37.07 -1.62
N ASN A 252 0.00 36.17 -1.49
CA ASN A 252 1.36 36.53 -1.09
C ASN A 252 2.27 36.97 -2.27
N ILE A 253 1.74 36.99 -3.50
CA ILE A 253 2.49 37.42 -4.70
C ILE A 253 2.15 38.88 -5.09
N ILE A 254 1.18 39.49 -4.41
CA ILE A 254 0.81 40.92 -4.57
C ILE A 254 1.46 41.74 -3.46
#